data_e9c33f37064302a5fc4bb4a7b5e60277
#
_entry.id   e9c33f37064302a5fc4bb4a7b5e60277
#
_cell.length_a   1.000
_cell.length_b   1.000
_cell.length_c   1.000
_cell.angle_alpha   90.00
_cell.angle_beta   90.00
_cell.angle_gamma   90.00
#
_symmetry.space_group_name_H-M   'P 1'
#
loop_
_entity.id
_entity.type
_entity.pdbx_description
1 polymer ?
#
loop_
_entity_poly.entity_id
_entity_poly.type
_entity_poly.pdbx_seq_one_letter_code
_entity_poly.pdbx_strand_id
1 'polypeptide(L)'
;VFDQCKHVESSYFDHVGDTYHRDSPGNFAAGPYVNRTGRNDIVESKVARDDRFVYFYVRTADPLTPHTDPLWMLLFIDADGDHSTGWEGYDLLVNESLRDGRRTGVRTYGRDDWGKPATIDYRYEGNELMVAVPRKFFGSGKLSFDFHWADGIQKLGDIDEFLLNGDQAPSRRANYHFEE
;
A
#
# COMPACT_ATOMS: atom_id res chain seq x y z
N VAL A 1 -13.36 -15.22 -6.05
CA VAL A 1 -12.44 -14.41 -6.87
C VAL A 1 -11.02 -14.48 -6.31
N PHE A 2 -10.86 -14.54 -5.01
CA PHE A 2 -9.56 -14.56 -4.33
C PHE A 2 -9.05 -15.97 -3.96
N ASP A 3 -9.74 -17.04 -4.32
CA ASP A 3 -9.32 -18.41 -4.00
C ASP A 3 -7.94 -18.75 -4.57
N GLN A 4 -7.56 -18.16 -5.70
CA GLN A 4 -6.23 -18.33 -6.30
C GLN A 4 -5.12 -17.72 -5.44
N CYS A 5 -5.42 -16.66 -4.68
CA CYS A 5 -4.45 -16.03 -3.80
C CYS A 5 -4.06 -16.90 -2.61
N LYS A 6 -4.90 -17.89 -2.23
CA LYS A 6 -4.61 -18.82 -1.14
C LYS A 6 -3.38 -19.69 -1.39
N HIS A 7 -3.03 -19.91 -2.65
CA HIS A 7 -1.92 -20.77 -3.08
C HIS A 7 -0.65 -19.99 -3.46
N VAL A 8 -0.64 -18.68 -3.29
CA VAL A 8 0.54 -17.85 -3.55
C VAL A 8 1.49 -17.98 -2.37
N GLU A 9 2.76 -18.34 -2.67
CA GLU A 9 3.78 -18.59 -1.65
C GLU A 9 4.36 -17.32 -1.03
N SER A 10 4.44 -16.22 -1.81
CA SER A 10 4.95 -14.93 -1.33
C SER A 10 3.93 -14.23 -0.44
N SER A 11 3.91 -14.62 0.83
CA SER A 11 3.02 -14.06 1.85
C SER A 11 3.80 -13.21 2.84
N TYR A 12 3.27 -12.03 3.12
CA TYR A 12 3.80 -11.03 4.05
C TYR A 12 2.74 -10.80 5.12
N PHE A 13 3.14 -10.90 6.39
CA PHE A 13 2.21 -10.76 7.50
C PHE A 13 2.47 -9.48 8.27
N ASP A 14 1.41 -8.86 8.72
CA ASP A 14 1.46 -7.75 9.64
C ASP A 14 0.75 -8.06 10.96
N HIS A 15 0.89 -7.21 11.94
CA HIS A 15 0.42 -7.47 13.29
C HIS A 15 -1.06 -7.13 13.42
N VAL A 16 -1.86 -8.12 13.78
CA VAL A 16 -3.30 -7.94 13.99
C VAL A 16 -3.56 -6.99 15.15
N GLY A 17 -4.34 -5.95 14.90
CA GLY A 17 -4.81 -5.02 15.92
C GLY A 17 -3.87 -3.87 16.22
N ASP A 18 -2.96 -3.50 15.33
CA ASP A 18 -2.06 -2.37 15.54
C ASP A 18 -2.58 -1.04 14.98
N THR A 19 -3.76 -1.06 14.34
CA THR A 19 -4.56 0.14 14.03
C THR A 19 -5.18 0.82 15.25
N TYR A 20 -4.95 0.34 16.44
CA TYR A 20 -5.63 0.84 17.62
C TYR A 20 -5.49 2.33 17.81
N HIS A 21 -6.62 2.95 18.21
CA HIS A 21 -6.63 4.27 18.78
C HIS A 21 -5.51 4.40 19.83
N ARG A 22 -4.59 5.29 19.59
CA ARG A 22 -3.48 5.61 20.48
C ARG A 22 -3.58 7.07 20.89
N ASP A 23 -3.50 7.32 22.18
CA ASP A 23 -3.46 8.67 22.76
C ASP A 23 -2.48 8.62 23.93
N SER A 24 -1.23 8.86 23.62
CA SER A 24 -0.15 8.80 24.60
C SER A 24 0.63 10.11 24.60
N PRO A 25 1.20 10.53 25.75
CA PRO A 25 1.99 11.76 25.84
C PRO A 25 3.25 11.73 24.97
N GLY A 26 3.57 10.59 24.35
CA GLY A 26 4.79 10.40 23.58
C GLY A 26 6.04 10.30 24.47
N ASN A 27 7.18 10.09 23.82
CA ASN A 27 8.48 10.06 24.50
C ASN A 27 9.27 11.31 24.17
N PHE A 28 9.62 12.08 25.20
CA PHE A 28 10.53 13.24 25.13
C PHE A 28 10.11 14.34 24.12
N ALA A 29 11.01 14.72 23.23
CA ALA A 29 10.83 15.84 22.30
C ALA A 29 9.84 15.56 21.14
N ALA A 30 9.38 14.33 20.98
CA ALA A 30 8.50 13.95 19.88
C ALA A 30 7.03 14.40 20.06
N GLY A 31 6.67 14.83 21.27
CA GLY A 31 5.30 15.27 21.58
C GLY A 31 4.31 14.10 21.69
N PRO A 32 3.01 14.38 21.82
CA PRO A 32 1.99 13.36 21.97
C PRO A 32 1.83 12.53 20.69
N TYR A 33 1.70 11.22 20.88
CA TYR A 33 1.37 10.29 19.81
C TYR A 33 -0.12 9.96 19.84
N VAL A 34 -0.85 10.44 18.86
CA VAL A 34 -2.30 10.26 18.77
C VAL A 34 -2.64 9.63 17.42
N ASN A 35 -3.23 8.43 17.43
CA ASN A 35 -3.82 7.81 16.25
C ASN A 35 -5.31 7.54 16.49
N ARG A 36 -6.19 8.21 15.75
CA ARG A 36 -7.65 8.05 15.79
C ARG A 36 -8.21 7.71 14.41
N THR A 37 -7.34 7.39 13.47
CA THR A 37 -7.66 7.21 12.05
C THR A 37 -7.49 5.77 11.59
N GLY A 38 -7.12 4.86 12.52
CA GLY A 38 -6.98 3.44 12.25
C GLY A 38 -8.30 2.83 11.78
N ARG A 39 -8.25 2.18 10.61
CA ARG A 39 -9.31 1.40 9.99
C ARG A 39 -8.63 0.38 9.08
N ASN A 40 -9.35 -0.62 8.59
CA ASN A 40 -8.82 -1.63 7.66
C ASN A 40 -7.49 -2.26 8.15
N ASP A 41 -7.52 -2.82 9.37
CA ASP A 41 -6.39 -3.52 10.01
C ASP A 41 -5.79 -4.57 9.04
N ILE A 42 -4.66 -4.24 8.42
CA ILE A 42 -4.01 -5.05 7.40
C ILE A 42 -3.28 -6.20 8.09
N VAL A 43 -3.57 -7.43 7.72
CA VAL A 43 -3.01 -8.61 8.40
C VAL A 43 -2.20 -9.50 7.49
N GLU A 44 -2.39 -9.40 6.19
CA GLU A 44 -1.66 -10.21 5.22
C GLU A 44 -1.60 -9.51 3.86
N SER A 45 -0.44 -9.54 3.23
CA SER A 45 -0.28 -9.21 1.82
C SER A 45 0.37 -10.36 1.05
N LYS A 46 0.11 -10.43 -0.25
CA LYS A 46 0.74 -11.40 -1.15
C LYS A 46 1.09 -10.73 -2.47
N VAL A 47 2.13 -11.25 -3.11
CA VAL A 47 2.53 -10.84 -4.45
C VAL A 47 2.51 -12.06 -5.37
N ALA A 48 1.84 -11.91 -6.51
CA ALA A 48 1.89 -12.87 -7.61
C ALA A 48 2.19 -12.15 -8.92
N ARG A 49 2.60 -12.87 -9.93
CA ARG A 49 2.94 -12.28 -11.23
C ARG A 49 2.64 -13.20 -12.39
N ASP A 50 2.47 -12.60 -13.55
CA ASP A 50 2.52 -13.24 -14.85
C ASP A 50 3.38 -12.41 -15.83
N ASP A 51 3.32 -12.71 -17.13
CA ASP A 51 4.08 -11.98 -18.14
C ASP A 51 3.62 -10.52 -18.34
N ARG A 52 2.45 -10.16 -17.86
CA ARG A 52 1.80 -8.88 -18.10
C ARG A 52 1.63 -8.01 -16.85
N PHE A 53 1.44 -8.65 -15.70
CA PHE A 53 1.06 -7.97 -14.46
C PHE A 53 1.84 -8.48 -13.25
N VAL A 54 1.99 -7.58 -12.28
CA VAL A 54 2.28 -7.90 -10.88
C VAL A 54 0.99 -7.67 -10.10
N TYR A 55 0.55 -8.67 -9.37
CA TYR A 55 -0.67 -8.65 -8.58
C TYR A 55 -0.32 -8.47 -7.12
N PHE A 56 -0.85 -7.44 -6.51
CA PHE A 56 -0.74 -7.20 -5.08
C PHE A 56 -2.09 -7.51 -4.44
N TYR A 57 -2.09 -8.49 -3.58
CA TYR A 57 -3.23 -8.87 -2.75
C TYR A 57 -3.00 -8.39 -1.34
N VAL A 58 -4.06 -7.95 -0.68
CA VAL A 58 -4.06 -7.57 0.73
C VAL A 58 -5.36 -8.02 1.39
N ARG A 59 -5.26 -8.45 2.64
CA ARG A 59 -6.38 -8.85 3.47
C ARG A 59 -6.33 -8.10 4.79
N THR A 60 -7.50 -7.66 5.24
CA THR A 60 -7.71 -7.00 6.51
C THR A 60 -8.37 -7.93 7.52
N ALA A 61 -8.28 -7.62 8.82
CA ALA A 61 -8.91 -8.40 9.89
C ALA A 61 -10.44 -8.39 9.76
N ASP A 62 -11.01 -7.21 9.55
CA ASP A 62 -12.44 -6.97 9.37
C ASP A 62 -12.77 -6.58 7.92
N PRO A 63 -14.04 -6.58 7.49
CA PRO A 63 -14.43 -6.11 6.18
C PRO A 63 -13.94 -4.69 5.87
N LEU A 64 -13.45 -4.50 4.65
CA LEU A 64 -12.96 -3.22 4.15
C LEU A 64 -14.03 -2.12 4.25
N THR A 65 -13.61 -0.94 4.65
CA THR A 65 -14.44 0.25 4.56
C THR A 65 -14.73 0.60 3.09
N PRO A 66 -15.70 1.50 2.81
CA PRO A 66 -16.03 1.84 1.43
C PRO A 66 -14.83 2.39 0.63
N HIS A 67 -14.67 1.96 -0.61
CA HIS A 67 -13.61 2.43 -1.51
C HIS A 67 -13.66 3.94 -1.81
N THR A 68 -14.76 4.60 -1.44
CA THR A 68 -14.93 6.06 -1.55
C THR A 68 -14.28 6.84 -0.43
N ASP A 69 -13.82 6.16 0.61
CA ASP A 69 -13.12 6.81 1.72
C ASP A 69 -11.81 7.47 1.23
N PRO A 70 -11.42 8.61 1.79
CA PRO A 70 -10.20 9.29 1.38
C PRO A 70 -8.98 8.46 1.78
N LEU A 71 -7.94 8.48 0.94
CA LEU A 71 -6.65 7.82 1.17
C LEU A 71 -6.81 6.36 1.63
N TRP A 72 -7.70 5.62 0.94
CA TRP A 72 -8.11 4.26 1.24
C TRP A 72 -7.20 3.25 0.57
N MET A 73 -6.60 2.36 1.37
CA MET A 73 -5.80 1.22 0.93
C MET A 73 -4.76 1.59 -0.15
N LEU A 74 -3.94 2.59 0.16
CA LEU A 74 -2.86 3.02 -0.73
C LEU A 74 -1.76 1.98 -0.79
N LEU A 75 -1.16 1.81 -1.99
CA LEU A 75 0.01 0.98 -2.18
C LEU A 75 1.14 1.83 -2.77
N PHE A 76 2.23 1.92 -2.04
CA PHE A 76 3.49 2.56 -2.44
C PHE A 76 4.47 1.48 -2.88
N ILE A 77 5.17 1.70 -3.99
CA ILE A 77 6.12 0.72 -4.55
C ILE A 77 7.41 1.45 -4.94
N ASP A 78 8.53 0.99 -4.40
CA ASP A 78 9.87 1.26 -4.90
C ASP A 78 10.15 0.22 -5.98
N ALA A 79 10.00 0.61 -7.24
CA ALA A 79 9.96 -0.33 -8.38
C ALA A 79 11.34 -0.65 -8.95
N ASP A 80 12.36 0.14 -8.63
CA ASP A 80 13.73 -0.02 -9.11
C ASP A 80 14.74 -0.41 -8.02
N GLY A 81 14.29 -0.41 -6.74
CA GLY A 81 15.12 -0.72 -5.58
C GLY A 81 16.13 0.36 -5.23
N ASP A 82 15.95 1.57 -5.77
CA ASP A 82 16.81 2.71 -5.49
C ASP A 82 16.10 3.75 -4.61
N HIS A 83 16.31 3.67 -3.31
CA HIS A 83 15.70 4.59 -2.33
C HIS A 83 16.08 6.06 -2.50
N SER A 84 16.97 6.39 -3.43
CA SER A 84 17.34 7.78 -3.77
C SER A 84 16.45 8.38 -4.86
N THR A 85 15.64 7.57 -5.53
CA THR A 85 14.65 7.98 -6.54
C THR A 85 13.25 8.04 -5.93
N GLY A 86 12.28 8.52 -6.68
CA GLY A 86 10.89 8.53 -6.24
C GLY A 86 10.58 9.53 -5.12
N TRP A 87 9.39 9.38 -4.54
CA TRP A 87 8.98 10.08 -3.32
C TRP A 87 9.38 9.23 -2.11
N GLU A 88 10.35 9.70 -1.33
CA GLU A 88 10.88 8.94 -0.17
C GLU A 88 11.32 7.51 -0.51
N GLY A 89 11.75 7.27 -1.76
CA GLY A 89 12.12 5.98 -2.31
C GLY A 89 11.01 5.29 -3.12
N TYR A 90 9.79 5.81 -3.15
CA TYR A 90 8.69 5.18 -3.87
C TYR A 90 8.48 5.79 -5.26
N ASP A 91 8.48 4.95 -6.29
CA ASP A 91 8.26 5.33 -7.69
C ASP A 91 6.81 5.30 -8.11
N LEU A 92 6.02 4.41 -7.49
CA LEU A 92 4.62 4.21 -7.83
C LEU A 92 3.72 4.42 -6.62
N LEU A 93 2.62 5.12 -6.86
CA LEU A 93 1.49 5.25 -5.94
C LEU A 93 0.25 4.69 -6.60
N VAL A 94 -0.33 3.68 -5.97
CA VAL A 94 -1.50 2.96 -6.47
C VAL A 94 -2.69 3.20 -5.56
N ASN A 95 -3.88 3.20 -6.15
CA ASN A 95 -5.17 3.29 -5.45
C ASN A 95 -5.49 4.64 -4.80
N GLU A 96 -4.75 5.69 -5.14
CA GLU A 96 -5.03 7.05 -4.64
C GLU A 96 -6.21 7.71 -5.38
N SER A 97 -6.37 7.41 -6.66
CA SER A 97 -7.33 8.10 -7.52
C SER A 97 -8.05 7.14 -8.47
N LEU A 98 -9.05 7.65 -9.19
CA LEU A 98 -9.81 6.93 -10.22
C LEU A 98 -10.56 5.68 -9.74
N ARG A 99 -10.88 5.58 -8.45
CA ARG A 99 -11.60 4.41 -7.89
C ARG A 99 -13.07 4.43 -8.29
N ASP A 100 -13.50 3.44 -9.08
CA ASP A 100 -14.89 3.28 -9.51
C ASP A 100 -15.51 1.92 -9.11
N GLY A 101 -14.86 1.18 -8.20
CA GLY A 101 -15.27 -0.15 -7.76
C GLY A 101 -14.71 -1.30 -8.62
N ARG A 102 -14.09 -1.00 -9.77
CA ARG A 102 -13.44 -1.98 -10.66
C ARG A 102 -12.07 -1.52 -11.14
N ARG A 103 -11.87 -0.21 -11.24
CA ARG A 103 -10.65 0.41 -11.75
C ARG A 103 -10.14 1.44 -10.76
N THR A 104 -8.85 1.54 -10.72
CA THR A 104 -8.13 2.52 -9.91
C THR A 104 -6.98 3.13 -10.71
N GLY A 105 -6.25 4.06 -10.11
CA GLY A 105 -5.11 4.72 -10.71
C GLY A 105 -3.78 4.18 -10.20
N VAL A 106 -2.79 4.13 -11.08
CA VAL A 106 -1.37 4.09 -10.74
C VAL A 106 -0.70 5.36 -11.22
N ARG A 107 0.03 6.02 -10.35
CA ARG A 107 0.84 7.21 -10.64
C ARG A 107 2.30 6.85 -10.55
N THR A 108 3.11 7.43 -11.43
CA THR A 108 4.58 7.37 -11.33
C THR A 108 5.07 8.70 -10.77
N TYR A 109 6.02 8.66 -9.84
CA TYR A 109 6.66 9.87 -9.34
C TYR A 109 7.57 10.45 -10.41
N GLY A 110 7.45 11.76 -10.66
CA GLY A 110 8.30 12.51 -11.58
C GLY A 110 9.39 13.26 -10.83
N ARG A 111 9.83 14.39 -11.39
CA ARG A 111 10.91 15.17 -10.78
C ARG A 111 10.56 15.69 -9.38
N ASP A 112 9.31 16.13 -9.17
CA ASP A 112 8.91 16.80 -7.93
C ASP A 112 7.47 16.47 -7.49
N ASP A 113 6.74 15.62 -8.25
CA ASP A 113 5.33 15.31 -7.96
C ASP A 113 4.89 14.00 -8.62
N TRP A 114 3.76 13.47 -8.13
CA TRP A 114 3.05 12.35 -8.72
C TRP A 114 2.40 12.73 -10.04
N GLY A 115 2.79 12.04 -11.10
CA GLY A 115 2.27 12.23 -12.45
C GLY A 115 0.77 11.94 -12.58
N LYS A 116 0.23 12.13 -13.78
CA LYS A 116 -1.16 11.78 -14.07
C LYS A 116 -1.40 10.28 -13.89
N PRO A 117 -2.54 9.88 -13.29
CA PRO A 117 -2.82 8.48 -13.08
C PRO A 117 -3.09 7.74 -14.40
N ALA A 118 -2.49 6.56 -14.54
CA ALA A 118 -2.91 5.57 -15.52
C ALA A 118 -3.93 4.64 -14.89
N THR A 119 -4.95 4.25 -15.63
CA THR A 119 -6.02 3.37 -15.13
C THR A 119 -5.56 1.91 -15.12
N ILE A 120 -5.77 1.23 -14.00
CA ILE A 120 -5.51 -0.21 -13.83
C ILE A 120 -6.73 -0.90 -13.21
N ASP A 121 -6.78 -2.23 -13.33
CA ASP A 121 -7.84 -3.03 -12.75
C ASP A 121 -7.57 -3.32 -11.27
N TYR A 122 -8.63 -3.29 -10.46
CA TYR A 122 -8.62 -3.79 -9.10
C TYR A 122 -9.94 -4.48 -8.75
N ARG A 123 -9.93 -5.27 -7.70
CA ARG A 123 -11.12 -5.90 -7.13
C ARG A 123 -11.03 -5.92 -5.63
N TYR A 124 -12.17 -5.76 -4.96
CA TYR A 124 -12.28 -5.96 -3.52
C TYR A 124 -13.62 -6.61 -3.19
N GLU A 125 -13.64 -7.42 -2.16
CA GLU A 125 -14.83 -8.10 -1.65
C GLU A 125 -14.59 -8.50 -0.20
N GLY A 126 -15.54 -8.17 0.68
CA GLY A 126 -15.40 -8.44 2.10
C GLY A 126 -14.17 -7.75 2.68
N ASN A 127 -13.20 -8.53 3.12
CA ASN A 127 -11.94 -8.05 3.70
C ASN A 127 -10.72 -8.26 2.79
N GLU A 128 -10.93 -8.48 1.50
CA GLU A 128 -9.88 -8.77 0.53
C GLU A 128 -9.86 -7.75 -0.61
N LEU A 129 -8.67 -7.32 -1.00
CA LEU A 129 -8.43 -6.42 -2.12
C LEU A 129 -7.26 -6.92 -2.95
N MET A 130 -7.33 -6.78 -4.28
CA MET A 130 -6.24 -7.06 -5.20
C MET A 130 -6.16 -6.00 -6.28
N VAL A 131 -4.95 -5.53 -6.56
CA VAL A 131 -4.65 -4.64 -7.68
C VAL A 131 -3.74 -5.34 -8.68
N ALA A 132 -3.94 -5.06 -9.98
CA ALA A 132 -3.13 -5.61 -11.08
C ALA A 132 -2.29 -4.48 -11.69
N VAL A 133 -1.04 -4.35 -11.26
CA VAL A 133 -0.12 -3.34 -11.76
C VAL A 133 0.60 -3.86 -13.01
N PRO A 134 0.51 -3.19 -14.19
CA PRO A 134 1.19 -3.63 -15.39
C PRO A 134 2.72 -3.75 -15.19
N ARG A 135 3.29 -4.87 -15.64
CA ARG A 135 4.71 -5.19 -15.48
C ARG A 135 5.65 -4.12 -16.06
N LYS A 136 5.20 -3.37 -17.04
CA LYS A 136 5.96 -2.26 -17.66
C LYS A 136 6.40 -1.16 -16.68
N PHE A 137 5.77 -1.07 -15.51
CA PHE A 137 6.15 -0.10 -14.48
C PHE A 137 7.35 -0.54 -13.63
N PHE A 138 7.80 -1.78 -13.75
CA PHE A 138 8.92 -2.37 -13.01
C PHE A 138 10.19 -2.52 -13.84
N GLY A 139 10.25 -1.86 -15.00
CA GLY A 139 11.38 -1.99 -15.91
C GLY A 139 11.42 -3.34 -16.65
N SER A 140 12.59 -3.69 -17.19
CA SER A 140 12.82 -4.93 -17.92
C SER A 140 13.77 -5.84 -17.14
N GLY A 141 13.40 -7.09 -16.95
CA GLY A 141 14.23 -8.06 -16.25
C GLY A 141 13.48 -8.84 -15.18
N LYS A 142 14.24 -9.42 -14.26
CA LYS A 142 13.69 -10.03 -13.06
C LYS A 142 13.08 -8.96 -12.16
N LEU A 143 12.00 -9.31 -11.50
CA LEU A 143 11.37 -8.42 -10.54
C LEU A 143 12.14 -8.45 -9.22
N SER A 144 12.52 -7.27 -8.77
CA SER A 144 13.03 -7.02 -7.43
C SER A 144 12.55 -5.62 -7.05
N PHE A 145 11.72 -5.51 -6.02
CA PHE A 145 11.11 -4.26 -5.62
C PHE A 145 10.67 -4.29 -4.15
N ASP A 146 10.53 -3.11 -3.57
CA ASP A 146 9.97 -2.94 -2.24
C ASP A 146 8.55 -2.38 -2.32
N PHE A 147 7.70 -2.69 -1.33
CA PHE A 147 6.36 -2.15 -1.30
C PHE A 147 5.82 -1.96 0.13
N HIS A 148 4.83 -1.08 0.23
CA HIS A 148 4.22 -0.67 1.49
C HIS A 148 2.74 -0.35 1.29
N TRP A 149 1.89 -0.91 2.13
CA TRP A 149 0.48 -0.57 2.20
C TRP A 149 0.24 0.48 3.28
N ALA A 150 -0.61 1.46 2.99
CA ALA A 150 -1.05 2.46 3.96
C ALA A 150 -2.55 2.73 3.80
N ASP A 151 -3.29 2.68 4.89
CA ASP A 151 -4.70 3.07 4.92
C ASP A 151 -4.95 4.13 5.98
N GLY A 152 -5.82 5.09 5.67
CA GLY A 152 -6.25 6.10 6.65
C GLY A 152 -5.20 7.14 7.03
N ILE A 153 -4.11 7.28 6.29
CA ILE A 153 -3.23 8.45 6.43
C ILE A 153 -4.03 9.73 6.17
N GLN A 154 -3.63 10.85 6.75
CA GLN A 154 -4.40 12.09 6.69
C GLN A 154 -3.85 13.08 5.68
N LYS A 155 -2.58 12.92 5.30
CA LYS A 155 -1.90 13.83 4.37
C LYS A 155 -0.97 13.05 3.44
N LEU A 156 -1.30 13.09 2.15
CA LEU A 156 -0.40 12.57 1.12
C LEU A 156 0.82 13.49 0.98
N GLY A 157 2.01 12.89 0.80
CA GLY A 157 3.25 13.63 0.65
C GLY A 157 3.92 14.01 1.98
N ASP A 158 3.47 13.42 3.08
CA ASP A 158 4.10 13.54 4.39
C ASP A 158 4.43 12.13 4.91
N ILE A 159 5.69 11.78 4.93
CA ILE A 159 6.13 10.42 5.29
C ILE A 159 5.92 10.12 6.79
N ASP A 160 5.82 11.14 7.62
CA ASP A 160 5.57 10.95 9.06
C ASP A 160 4.14 10.44 9.33
N GLU A 161 3.23 10.55 8.34
CA GLU A 161 1.91 9.93 8.40
C GLU A 161 1.97 8.41 8.61
N PHE A 162 3.01 7.74 8.09
CA PHE A 162 3.23 6.30 8.30
C PHE A 162 3.58 5.94 9.77
N LEU A 163 3.89 6.94 10.58
CA LEU A 163 4.14 6.78 12.00
C LEU A 163 2.95 7.19 12.87
N LEU A 164 2.09 8.09 12.35
CA LEU A 164 1.14 8.84 13.16
C LEU A 164 -0.31 8.41 12.95
N ASN A 165 -0.69 8.01 11.72
CA ASN A 165 -2.08 7.84 11.34
C ASN A 165 -2.34 6.51 10.62
N GLY A 166 -3.61 6.08 10.68
CA GLY A 166 -4.11 4.95 9.93
C GLY A 166 -3.52 3.61 10.35
N ASP A 167 -3.39 2.75 9.36
CA ASP A 167 -2.74 1.46 9.43
C ASP A 167 -1.69 1.30 8.34
N GLN A 168 -0.59 0.65 8.63
CA GLN A 168 0.52 0.41 7.70
C GLN A 168 0.99 -1.03 7.74
N ALA A 169 1.24 -1.58 6.56
CA ALA A 169 1.82 -2.91 6.41
C ALA A 169 3.01 -2.90 5.43
N PRO A 170 4.23 -3.19 5.90
CA PRO A 170 4.60 -3.42 7.29
C PRO A 170 4.54 -2.15 8.15
N SER A 171 4.48 -2.33 9.47
CA SER A 171 4.33 -1.21 10.40
C SER A 171 5.38 -0.13 10.22
N ARG A 172 4.96 1.13 10.34
CA ARG A 172 5.79 2.34 10.26
C ARG A 172 6.35 2.57 8.87
N ARG A 173 7.68 2.80 8.76
CA ARG A 173 8.39 3.12 7.52
C ARG A 173 9.19 1.93 6.96
N ALA A 174 8.90 0.72 7.40
CA ALA A 174 9.50 -0.48 6.84
C ALA A 174 8.82 -0.86 5.51
N ASN A 175 9.49 -1.65 4.68
CA ASN A 175 8.95 -2.17 3.44
C ASN A 175 8.97 -3.70 3.43
N TYR A 176 8.03 -4.29 2.73
CA TYR A 176 8.15 -5.67 2.28
C TYR A 176 9.02 -5.71 1.02
N HIS A 177 9.82 -6.74 0.88
CA HIS A 177 10.65 -6.98 -0.29
C HIS A 177 10.15 -8.17 -1.10
N PHE A 178 10.02 -8.02 -2.41
CA PHE A 178 9.74 -9.09 -3.35
C PHE A 178 10.90 -9.27 -4.33
N GLU A 179 11.35 -10.52 -4.49
CA GLU A 179 12.35 -10.91 -5.49
C GLU A 179 11.86 -12.14 -6.26
N GLU A 180 12.04 -12.12 -7.61
CA GLU A 180 11.65 -13.20 -8.53
C GLU A 180 12.70 -14.31 -8.61
#